data_5f830ac15354c7099d811f8743f7afc8
#
_entry.id   5f830ac15354c7099d811f8743f7afc8
#
_cell.length_a   1.000
_cell.length_b   1.000
_cell.length_c   1.000
_cell.angle_alpha   90.00
_cell.angle_beta   90.00
_cell.angle_gamma   90.00
#
_symmetry.space_group_name_H-M   'P 1'
#
loop_
_entity.id
_entity.type
_entity.pdbx_description
1 polymer ?
#
loop_
_entity_poly.entity_id
_entity_poly.type
_entity_poly.pdbx_seq_one_letter_code
_entity_poly.pdbx_strand_id
1 'polypeptide(L)'
;MDSSDVNDYLRRHLCAATEAHKQPISEDLEGLTSGRLYSAKDFRTWMASVLAASYLYDELQTSAGRTILASAPASKARQQLVTDMVKSVAEELGNTPAVCRASYIHPMLIERFLAGQFFETYKNARRGRSKKHQSCEEKALLSCLCTWQ
;
A
#
# COMPACT_ATOMS: atom_id res chain seq x y z
N MET A 1 -5.19 14.31 20.77
CA MET A 1 -3.91 13.97 20.16
C MET A 1 -3.94 14.55 18.75
N ASP A 2 -3.22 15.62 18.55
CA ASP A 2 -3.18 16.32 17.25
C ASP A 2 -2.17 15.64 16.33
N SER A 3 -2.31 15.82 15.01
CA SER A 3 -1.36 15.29 14.01
C SER A 3 0.07 15.79 14.21
N SER A 4 0.23 16.96 14.84
CA SER A 4 1.51 17.52 15.29
C SER A 4 2.17 16.66 16.36
N ASP A 5 1.41 16.23 17.37
CA ASP A 5 1.91 15.39 18.47
C ASP A 5 2.40 14.04 17.97
N VAL A 6 1.67 13.44 17.00
CA VAL A 6 2.06 12.17 16.36
C VAL A 6 3.33 12.34 15.54
N ASN A 7 3.45 13.41 14.78
CA ASN A 7 4.63 13.68 13.97
C ASN A 7 5.87 13.92 14.86
N ASP A 8 5.73 14.62 15.98
CA ASP A 8 6.82 14.85 16.92
C ASP A 8 7.24 13.57 17.65
N TYR A 9 6.28 12.69 17.96
CA TYR A 9 6.57 11.36 18.50
C TYR A 9 7.36 10.52 17.49
N LEU A 10 6.91 10.46 16.25
CA LEU A 10 7.59 9.72 15.18
C LEU A 10 9.00 10.24 14.92
N ARG A 11 9.21 11.55 14.88
CA ARG A 11 10.54 12.16 14.74
C ARG A 11 11.48 11.73 15.85
N ARG A 12 11.04 11.82 17.10
CA ARG A 12 11.88 11.46 18.27
C ARG A 12 12.28 10.00 18.30
N HIS A 13 11.36 9.08 17.96
CA HIS A 13 11.59 7.65 18.11
C HIS A 13 12.21 6.99 16.86
N LEU A 14 11.89 7.47 15.65
CA LEU A 14 12.48 6.93 14.43
C LEU A 14 13.91 7.46 14.22
N CYS A 15 14.22 8.72 14.56
CA CYS A 15 15.58 9.23 14.51
C CYS A 15 16.50 8.51 15.51
N ALA A 16 16.03 8.22 16.72
CA ALA A 16 16.81 7.48 17.72
C ALA A 16 17.11 6.04 17.28
N ALA A 17 16.18 5.40 16.58
CA ALA A 17 16.38 4.05 16.05
C ALA A 17 17.41 4.00 14.89
N THR A 18 17.52 5.08 14.12
CA THR A 18 18.50 5.18 13.01
C THR A 18 19.92 5.38 13.53
N GLU A 19 20.10 6.07 14.67
CA GLU A 19 21.41 6.23 15.29
C GLU A 19 21.93 4.96 15.98
N ALA A 20 21.02 4.11 16.50
CA ALA A 20 21.38 2.86 17.16
C ALA A 20 21.80 1.74 16.17
N HIS A 21 21.59 1.91 14.86
CA HIS A 21 21.90 0.94 13.82
C HIS A 21 22.98 1.42 12.84
N LYS A 22 23.93 2.26 13.29
CA LYS A 22 25.14 2.55 12.52
C LYS A 22 26.08 1.32 12.47
N GLN A 23 25.72 0.33 11.68
CA GLN A 23 26.70 -0.49 11.00
C GLN A 23 27.16 0.23 9.73
N PRO A 24 28.43 0.15 9.32
CA PRO A 24 28.91 0.84 8.12
C PRO A 24 28.22 0.26 6.90
N ILE A 25 27.22 0.97 6.40
CA ILE A 25 26.58 0.70 5.13
C ILE A 25 27.53 1.26 4.09
N SER A 26 27.93 0.42 3.13
CA SER A 26 28.80 0.76 2.00
C SER A 26 28.37 2.08 1.34
N GLU A 27 29.36 2.87 0.92
CA GLU A 27 29.25 4.23 0.37
C GLU A 27 28.22 4.42 -0.77
N ASP A 28 27.76 3.34 -1.38
CA ASP A 28 26.80 3.37 -2.49
C ASP A 28 25.33 3.70 -2.09
N LEU A 29 25.04 3.82 -0.79
CA LEU A 29 23.67 4.09 -0.26
C LEU A 29 23.50 5.52 0.29
N GLU A 30 24.54 6.35 0.29
CA GLU A 30 24.45 7.73 0.81
C GLU A 30 23.49 8.63 0.03
N GLY A 31 23.17 8.30 -1.20
CA GLY A 31 22.20 9.03 -2.02
C GLY A 31 20.72 8.76 -1.66
N LEU A 32 20.42 7.67 -0.98
CA LEU A 32 19.06 7.24 -0.66
C LEU A 32 18.63 7.54 0.80
N THR A 33 19.57 7.84 1.68
CA THR A 33 19.32 8.23 3.09
C THR A 33 19.30 9.75 3.28
N SER A 34 18.86 10.48 2.29
CA SER A 34 18.48 11.89 2.44
C SER A 34 17.36 11.96 3.47
N GLY A 35 17.67 12.37 4.68
CA GLY A 35 16.89 12.40 5.92
C GLY A 35 15.41 12.77 5.86
N ARG A 36 14.64 12.07 5.05
CA ARG A 36 13.20 12.21 4.96
C ARG A 36 12.56 11.62 6.19
N LEU A 37 12.18 12.49 7.09
CA LEU A 37 11.41 12.11 8.28
C LEU A 37 10.02 11.62 7.83
N TYR A 38 9.65 10.42 8.23
CA TYR A 38 8.31 9.90 8.03
C TYR A 38 7.29 10.73 8.83
N SER A 39 6.15 10.99 8.22
CA SER A 39 5.04 11.71 8.82
C SER A 39 3.84 10.81 9.05
N ALA A 40 2.88 11.24 9.86
CA ALA A 40 1.61 10.53 10.01
C ALA A 40 0.88 10.34 8.68
N LYS A 41 1.08 11.25 7.71
CA LYS A 41 0.54 11.13 6.36
C LYS A 41 1.15 9.94 5.60
N ASP A 42 2.44 9.70 5.74
CA ASP A 42 3.10 8.58 5.05
C ASP A 42 2.57 7.24 5.57
N PHE A 43 2.33 7.10 6.88
CA PHE A 43 1.69 5.93 7.46
C PHE A 43 0.25 5.76 7.00
N ARG A 44 -0.53 6.84 6.90
CA ARG A 44 -1.88 6.78 6.36
C ARG A 44 -1.90 6.34 4.90
N THR A 45 -0.99 6.86 4.09
CA THR A 45 -0.84 6.50 2.68
C THR A 45 -0.47 5.02 2.53
N TRP A 46 0.46 4.55 3.37
CA TRP A 46 0.84 3.14 3.41
C TRP A 46 -0.35 2.27 3.79
N MET A 47 -1.01 2.55 4.91
CA MET A 47 -2.16 1.79 5.40
C MET A 47 -3.31 1.76 4.38
N ALA A 48 -3.65 2.90 3.76
CA ALA A 48 -4.66 2.98 2.73
C ALA A 48 -4.36 2.06 1.54
N SER A 49 -3.11 2.02 1.11
CA SER A 49 -2.69 1.17 -0.02
C SER A 49 -2.73 -0.33 0.35
N VAL A 50 -2.37 -0.68 1.59
CA VAL A 50 -2.47 -2.06 2.10
C VAL A 50 -3.94 -2.51 2.17
N LEU A 51 -4.81 -1.68 2.75
CA LEU A 51 -6.27 -1.95 2.82
C LEU A 51 -6.88 -2.10 1.42
N ALA A 52 -6.52 -1.20 0.49
CA ALA A 52 -6.99 -1.25 -0.88
C ALA A 52 -6.56 -2.54 -1.60
N ALA A 53 -5.31 -2.96 -1.44
CA ALA A 53 -4.80 -4.19 -2.03
C ALA A 53 -5.48 -5.44 -1.45
N SER A 54 -5.67 -5.48 -0.13
CA SER A 54 -6.38 -6.57 0.55
C SER A 54 -7.83 -6.66 0.10
N TYR A 55 -8.54 -5.54 0.06
CA TYR A 55 -9.92 -5.49 -0.41
C TYR A 55 -10.07 -6.05 -1.83
N LEU A 56 -9.26 -5.55 -2.76
CA LEU A 56 -9.29 -6.02 -4.15
C LEU A 56 -8.98 -7.52 -4.25
N TYR A 57 -8.03 -8.00 -3.48
CA TYR A 57 -7.66 -9.41 -3.50
C TYR A 57 -8.77 -10.30 -2.97
N ASP A 58 -9.39 -9.95 -1.85
CA ASP A 58 -10.43 -10.73 -1.20
C ASP A 58 -11.71 -10.77 -2.06
N GLU A 59 -12.10 -9.63 -2.64
CA GLU A 59 -13.23 -9.57 -3.58
C GLU A 59 -13.01 -10.44 -4.81
N LEU A 60 -11.79 -10.45 -5.36
CA LEU A 60 -11.47 -11.28 -6.54
C LEU A 60 -11.46 -12.79 -6.25
N GLN A 61 -11.43 -13.22 -5.01
CA GLN A 61 -11.55 -14.63 -4.63
C GLN A 61 -13.00 -15.12 -4.62
N THR A 62 -13.97 -14.22 -4.58
CA THR A 62 -15.39 -14.55 -4.62
C THR A 62 -15.80 -15.10 -6.00
N SER A 63 -16.98 -15.71 -6.08
CA SER A 63 -17.53 -16.17 -7.37
C SER A 63 -17.75 -15.03 -8.36
N ALA A 64 -18.25 -13.88 -7.88
CA ALA A 64 -18.40 -12.66 -8.68
C ALA A 64 -17.03 -12.11 -9.12
N GLY A 65 -16.04 -12.13 -8.22
CA GLY A 65 -14.68 -11.69 -8.50
C GLY A 65 -13.98 -12.48 -9.59
N ARG A 66 -14.23 -13.79 -9.68
CA ARG A 66 -13.69 -14.62 -10.78
C ARG A 66 -14.21 -14.19 -12.14
N THR A 67 -15.45 -13.74 -12.22
CA THR A 67 -16.01 -13.17 -13.46
C THR A 67 -15.30 -11.86 -13.83
N ILE A 68 -14.97 -11.04 -12.83
CA ILE A 68 -14.21 -9.81 -13.02
C ILE A 68 -12.78 -10.11 -13.49
N LEU A 69 -12.14 -11.15 -12.94
CA LEU A 69 -10.81 -11.59 -13.41
C LEU A 69 -10.80 -12.00 -14.89
N ALA A 70 -11.85 -12.68 -15.35
CA ALA A 70 -12.02 -13.07 -16.73
C ALA A 70 -12.41 -11.92 -17.67
N SER A 71 -12.80 -10.77 -17.12
CA SER A 71 -13.22 -9.62 -17.91
C SER A 71 -12.02 -8.88 -18.53
N ALA A 72 -12.30 -8.17 -19.64
CA ALA A 72 -11.29 -7.36 -20.33
C ALA A 72 -10.64 -6.31 -19.39
N PRO A 73 -9.38 -5.92 -19.64
CA PRO A 73 -8.74 -4.80 -18.94
C PRO A 73 -9.62 -3.54 -19.00
N ALA A 74 -9.60 -2.76 -17.91
CA ALA A 74 -10.39 -1.54 -17.76
C ALA A 74 -11.91 -1.68 -18.01
N SER A 75 -12.46 -2.91 -17.89
CA SER A 75 -13.88 -3.14 -18.02
C SER A 75 -14.69 -2.34 -16.98
N LYS A 76 -15.96 -2.11 -17.27
CA LYS A 76 -16.88 -1.41 -16.35
C LYS A 76 -16.96 -2.11 -14.99
N ALA A 77 -16.90 -3.44 -14.97
CA ALA A 77 -16.91 -4.23 -13.74
C ALA A 77 -15.65 -3.96 -12.88
N ARG A 78 -14.46 -3.86 -13.50
CA ARG A 78 -13.22 -3.50 -12.79
C ARG A 78 -13.26 -2.08 -12.26
N GLN A 79 -13.78 -1.14 -13.03
CA GLN A 79 -13.94 0.26 -12.60
C GLN A 79 -14.91 0.38 -11.42
N GLN A 80 -15.99 -0.37 -11.43
CA GLN A 80 -16.94 -0.41 -10.33
C GLN A 80 -16.28 -0.94 -9.06
N LEU A 81 -15.53 -2.05 -9.15
CA LEU A 81 -14.83 -2.62 -8.01
C LEU A 81 -13.79 -1.64 -7.42
N VAL A 82 -13.08 -0.87 -8.27
CA VAL A 82 -12.19 0.20 -7.79
C VAL A 82 -12.98 1.27 -7.04
N THR A 83 -14.16 1.64 -7.51
CA THR A 83 -15.01 2.64 -6.85
C THR A 83 -15.46 2.15 -5.47
N ASP A 84 -15.87 0.91 -5.37
CA ASP A 84 -16.34 0.30 -4.12
C ASP A 84 -15.17 0.12 -3.12
N MET A 85 -14.02 -0.30 -3.59
CA MET A 85 -12.78 -0.35 -2.81
C MET A 85 -12.42 1.04 -2.25
N VAL A 86 -12.42 2.08 -3.07
CA VAL A 86 -12.11 3.45 -2.61
C VAL A 86 -13.08 3.93 -1.55
N LYS A 87 -14.38 3.61 -1.66
CA LYS A 87 -15.38 3.94 -0.64
C LYS A 87 -15.08 3.22 0.68
N SER A 88 -14.86 1.91 0.63
CA SER A 88 -14.55 1.10 1.82
C SER A 88 -13.30 1.61 2.54
N VAL A 89 -12.22 1.86 1.83
CA VAL A 89 -10.98 2.40 2.41
C VAL A 89 -11.18 3.82 2.97
N ALA A 90 -11.99 4.64 2.31
CA ALA A 90 -12.29 5.99 2.78
C ALA A 90 -13.09 5.98 4.09
N GLU A 91 -14.06 5.08 4.23
CA GLU A 91 -14.82 4.87 5.46
C GLU A 91 -13.90 4.42 6.62
N GLU A 92 -13.03 3.44 6.37
CA GLU A 92 -12.07 2.95 7.37
C GLU A 92 -11.13 4.04 7.88
N LEU A 93 -10.69 4.94 6.98
CA LEU A 93 -9.78 6.04 7.32
C LEU A 93 -10.48 7.32 7.80
N GLY A 94 -11.81 7.35 7.79
CA GLY A 94 -12.59 8.54 8.12
C GLY A 94 -12.38 9.70 7.15
N ASN A 95 -12.22 9.40 5.85
CA ASN A 95 -11.98 10.38 4.79
C ASN A 95 -13.09 10.33 3.71
N THR A 96 -13.10 11.34 2.84
CA THR A 96 -13.96 11.26 1.65
C THR A 96 -13.31 10.37 0.57
N PRO A 97 -14.11 9.67 -0.26
CA PRO A 97 -13.59 8.84 -1.35
C PRO A 97 -12.67 9.59 -2.31
N ALA A 98 -12.99 10.85 -2.63
CA ALA A 98 -12.19 11.70 -3.51
C ALA A 98 -10.78 11.96 -2.93
N VAL A 99 -10.71 12.33 -1.66
CA VAL A 99 -9.43 12.57 -0.95
C VAL A 99 -8.65 11.25 -0.80
N CYS A 100 -9.32 10.17 -0.45
CA CYS A 100 -8.69 8.87 -0.29
C CYS A 100 -8.02 8.42 -1.60
N ARG A 101 -8.73 8.48 -2.71
CA ARG A 101 -8.21 8.12 -4.04
C ARG A 101 -7.05 9.01 -4.50
N ALA A 102 -7.16 10.31 -4.28
CA ALA A 102 -6.16 11.28 -4.77
C ALA A 102 -4.88 11.32 -3.93
N SER A 103 -4.98 11.07 -2.62
CA SER A 103 -3.90 11.38 -1.68
C SER A 103 -3.35 10.20 -0.89
N TYR A 104 -4.11 9.09 -0.78
CA TYR A 104 -3.73 8.01 0.12
C TYR A 104 -3.53 6.66 -0.57
N ILE A 105 -4.27 6.35 -1.64
CA ILE A 105 -4.09 5.10 -2.36
C ILE A 105 -3.00 5.26 -3.42
N HIS A 106 -2.04 4.35 -3.45
CA HIS A 106 -0.96 4.39 -4.44
C HIS A 106 -1.51 4.20 -5.87
N PRO A 107 -1.27 5.12 -6.81
CA PRO A 107 -1.89 5.10 -8.14
C PRO A 107 -1.56 3.83 -8.93
N MET A 108 -0.33 3.32 -8.83
CA MET A 108 0.09 2.09 -9.49
C MET A 108 -0.80 0.88 -9.15
N LEU A 109 -1.34 0.81 -7.93
CA LEU A 109 -2.23 -0.26 -7.52
C LEU A 109 -3.50 -0.28 -8.38
N ILE A 110 -4.12 0.87 -8.57
CA ILE A 110 -5.33 1.01 -9.38
C ILE A 110 -5.02 0.72 -10.86
N GLU A 111 -3.93 1.27 -11.38
CA GLU A 111 -3.52 1.07 -12.78
C GLU A 111 -3.27 -0.40 -13.09
N ARG A 112 -2.49 -1.10 -12.25
CA ARG A 112 -2.18 -2.52 -12.44
C ARG A 112 -3.39 -3.42 -12.23
N PHE A 113 -4.31 -3.05 -11.34
CA PHE A 113 -5.58 -3.74 -11.20
C PHE A 113 -6.44 -3.60 -12.46
N LEU A 114 -6.59 -2.39 -12.99
CA LEU A 114 -7.36 -2.15 -14.22
C LEU A 114 -6.74 -2.84 -15.44
N ALA A 115 -5.40 -2.89 -15.51
CA ALA A 115 -4.67 -3.62 -16.55
C ALA A 115 -4.76 -5.16 -16.42
N GLY A 116 -5.30 -5.68 -15.31
CA GLY A 116 -5.42 -7.13 -15.09
C GLY A 116 -4.17 -7.81 -14.55
N GLN A 117 -3.15 -7.05 -14.16
CA GLN A 117 -1.84 -7.55 -13.71
C GLN A 117 -1.72 -7.71 -12.20
N PHE A 118 -2.71 -7.24 -11.44
CA PHE A 118 -2.66 -7.20 -9.97
C PHE A 118 -2.76 -8.58 -9.33
N PHE A 119 -3.78 -9.39 -9.69
CA PHE A 119 -4.19 -10.55 -8.91
C PHE A 119 -3.10 -11.63 -8.78
N GLU A 120 -2.53 -12.06 -9.88
CA GLU A 120 -1.52 -13.13 -9.85
C GLU A 120 -0.22 -12.65 -9.19
N THR A 121 0.20 -11.41 -9.44
CA THR A 121 1.39 -10.82 -8.80
C THR A 121 1.21 -10.75 -7.28
N TYR A 122 0.08 -10.23 -6.82
CA TYR A 122 -0.21 -10.10 -5.39
C TYR A 122 -0.38 -11.46 -4.70
N LYS A 123 -1.09 -12.40 -5.33
CA LYS A 123 -1.26 -13.77 -4.85
C LYS A 123 0.06 -14.50 -4.66
N ASN A 124 0.96 -14.40 -5.64
CA ASN A 124 2.28 -15.02 -5.57
C ASN A 124 3.15 -14.38 -4.47
N ALA A 125 3.13 -13.05 -4.36
CA ALA A 125 3.84 -12.33 -3.33
C ALA A 125 3.34 -12.65 -1.91
N ARG A 126 2.03 -12.89 -1.74
CA ARG A 126 1.42 -13.25 -0.44
C ARG A 126 1.83 -14.63 0.06
N ARG A 127 2.11 -15.58 -0.82
CA ARG A 127 2.51 -16.94 -0.45
C ARG A 127 3.88 -17.06 0.22
N GLY A 128 4.75 -16.08 0.06
CA GLY A 128 6.09 -16.12 0.65
C GLY A 128 6.08 -15.84 2.16
N ARG A 129 7.18 -16.21 2.86
CA ARG A 129 7.36 -15.91 4.28
C ARG A 129 7.41 -14.41 4.54
N SER A 130 6.60 -13.90 5.46
CA SER A 130 6.69 -12.53 5.95
C SER A 130 7.82 -12.40 6.98
N LYS A 131 8.42 -11.21 7.08
CA LYS A 131 9.41 -10.90 8.12
C LYS A 131 8.70 -10.72 9.46
N LYS A 132 9.45 -10.87 10.58
CA LYS A 132 8.97 -10.49 11.91
C LYS A 132 8.52 -9.02 11.86
N HIS A 133 7.33 -8.72 12.35
CA HIS A 133 6.71 -7.37 12.33
C HIS A 133 6.19 -6.86 10.96
N GLN A 134 6.03 -7.72 9.97
CA GLN A 134 5.42 -7.36 8.69
C GLN A 134 4.25 -8.30 8.39
N SER A 135 3.08 -7.76 8.07
CA SER A 135 1.93 -8.59 7.66
C SER A 135 2.13 -9.20 6.27
N CYS A 136 1.38 -10.25 5.96
CA CYS A 136 1.41 -10.87 4.63
C CYS A 136 0.95 -9.90 3.54
N GLU A 137 0.01 -9.03 3.88
CA GLU A 137 -0.56 -8.00 3.02
C GLU A 137 0.47 -6.92 2.70
N GLU A 138 1.15 -6.40 3.72
CA GLU A 138 2.22 -5.40 3.56
C GLU A 138 3.36 -5.93 2.70
N LYS A 139 3.78 -7.17 2.96
CA LYS A 139 4.81 -7.82 2.16
C LYS A 139 4.38 -7.97 0.71
N ALA A 140 3.15 -8.44 0.47
CA ALA A 140 2.64 -8.64 -0.87
C ALA A 140 2.57 -7.32 -1.64
N LEU A 141 2.10 -6.25 -1.00
CA LEU A 141 2.07 -4.93 -1.63
C LEU A 141 3.46 -4.41 -1.97
N LEU A 142 4.42 -4.50 -1.05
CA LEU A 142 5.82 -4.11 -1.30
C LEU A 142 6.41 -4.85 -2.49
N SER A 143 6.25 -6.18 -2.52
CA SER A 143 6.75 -7.00 -3.63
C SER A 143 6.11 -6.60 -4.96
N CYS A 144 4.82 -6.30 -4.96
CA CYS A 144 4.12 -5.83 -6.15
C CYS A 144 4.65 -4.47 -6.61
N LEU A 145 4.79 -3.51 -5.72
CA LEU A 145 5.29 -2.17 -6.06
C LEU A 145 6.72 -2.22 -6.61
N CYS A 146 7.59 -3.07 -6.05
CA CYS A 146 8.94 -3.28 -6.57
C CYS A 146 8.96 -3.95 -7.96
N THR A 147 8.00 -4.84 -8.25
CA THR A 147 7.92 -5.53 -9.54
C THR A 147 7.36 -4.62 -10.64
N TRP A 148 6.56 -3.63 -10.28
CA TRP A 148 5.88 -2.74 -11.23
C TRP A 148 6.68 -1.49 -11.60
N GLN A 149 7.84 -1.28 -10.99
CA GLN A 149 8.81 -0.24 -11.40
C GLN A 149 9.54 -0.68 -12.65
#